data_c9780e33e0bd01862804be2cc44577e7
#
_entry.id   c9780e33e0bd01862804be2cc44577e7
#
_cell.length_a   1.000
_cell.length_b   1.000
_cell.length_c   1.000
_cell.angle_alpha   90.00
_cell.angle_beta   90.00
_cell.angle_gamma   90.00
#
_symmetry.space_group_name_H-M   'P 1'
#
loop_
_entity.id
_entity.type
_entity.pdbx_description
1 polymer ?
#
loop_
_entity_poly.entity_id
_entity_poly.type
_entity_poly.pdbx_seq_one_letter_code
_entity_poly.pdbx_strand_id
1 'polypeptide(L)'
;MAARVEECEGIKKYPAGVITVPLKGSVLMAHVQNEECYVAHQIAVLTPKAEMGLGEKLFYCMCIQKNAYRFNYGRQADRTLRNIILPDTVPEWVYEAEVEPIATMNKRSEMELNIELWMDYYLKDLFDFEKGKRLTKEDIIPGDVNFLGAICDNNGIREKIETDIFWEPNCITVNYNGSVGEAFYQDKPFWASDDVNVLYAKKWWMMNKYNALFIITVIKANKYRFSYGRKWTLDKMKESIIKLPSKDDGTPDFEFMERFIKSLPYGDRI
;
A
#
# COMPACT_ATOMS: atom_id res chain seq x y z
N MET A 1 11.25 1.89 6.34
CA MET A 1 12.72 1.73 6.20
C MET A 1 13.19 2.65 5.08
N ALA A 2 14.23 3.47 5.30
CA ALA A 2 14.74 4.38 4.27
C ALA A 2 15.77 3.69 3.35
N ALA A 3 16.69 2.89 3.95
CA ALA A 3 17.70 2.13 3.21
C ALA A 3 18.24 1.01 4.09
N ARG A 4 18.90 0.01 3.50
CA ARG A 4 19.81 -0.91 4.19
C ARG A 4 21.22 -0.38 4.02
N VAL A 5 21.97 -0.40 5.08
CA VAL A 5 23.37 0.03 5.12
C VAL A 5 24.25 -1.08 5.68
N GLU A 6 25.49 -1.12 5.24
CA GLU A 6 26.50 -1.96 5.87
C GLU A 6 26.82 -1.45 7.28
N GLU A 7 27.51 -2.26 8.07
CA GLU A 7 27.89 -1.89 9.44
C GLU A 7 28.81 -0.65 9.40
N CYS A 8 28.40 0.38 10.15
CA CYS A 8 29.09 1.67 10.16
C CYS A 8 29.84 1.82 11.50
N GLU A 9 31.17 1.84 11.47
CA GLU A 9 31.97 2.13 12.65
C GLU A 9 31.70 3.53 13.20
N GLY A 10 31.61 3.65 14.51
CA GLY A 10 31.40 4.94 15.19
C GLY A 10 29.95 5.48 15.20
N ILE A 11 29.02 4.79 14.55
CA ILE A 11 27.59 5.14 14.60
C ILE A 11 26.83 4.22 15.53
N LYS A 12 26.01 4.79 16.42
CA LYS A 12 25.23 4.01 17.38
C LYS A 12 24.19 3.15 16.66
N LYS A 13 24.28 1.84 16.81
CA LYS A 13 23.30 0.85 16.40
C LYS A 13 22.31 0.60 17.52
N TYR A 14 21.02 0.58 17.20
CA TYR A 14 19.95 0.32 18.16
C TYR A 14 19.41 -1.10 17.98
N PRO A 15 19.09 -1.80 19.08
CA PRO A 15 18.60 -3.18 19.02
C PRO A 15 17.19 -3.24 18.40
N ALA A 16 16.80 -4.43 17.97
CA ALA A 16 15.41 -4.73 17.65
C ALA A 16 14.48 -4.46 18.83
N GLY A 17 13.21 -4.14 18.56
CA GLY A 17 12.18 -3.89 19.56
C GLY A 17 12.15 -2.46 20.09
N VAL A 18 13.02 -1.55 19.65
CA VAL A 18 12.87 -0.11 19.94
C VAL A 18 11.75 0.51 19.11
N ILE A 19 11.19 1.61 19.63
CA ILE A 19 10.21 2.43 18.88
C ILE A 19 10.93 3.64 18.31
N THR A 20 10.83 3.86 17.00
CA THR A 20 11.37 5.04 16.33
C THR A 20 10.26 6.03 16.02
N VAL A 21 10.50 7.31 16.28
CA VAL A 21 9.51 8.38 16.11
C VAL A 21 10.14 9.53 15.32
N PRO A 22 9.73 9.76 14.07
CA PRO A 22 10.17 10.93 13.31
C PRO A 22 9.71 12.22 13.97
N LEU A 23 10.64 13.17 14.14
CA LEU A 23 10.41 14.48 14.76
C LEU A 23 10.07 15.55 13.72
N LYS A 24 10.38 15.26 12.43
CA LYS A 24 10.16 16.11 11.26
C LYS A 24 9.67 15.27 10.08
N GLY A 25 9.16 15.91 9.04
CA GLY A 25 8.59 15.24 7.88
C GLY A 25 7.28 14.51 8.26
N SER A 26 7.27 13.20 8.25
CA SER A 26 6.15 12.37 8.74
C SER A 26 6.10 12.37 10.28
N VAL A 27 5.85 13.55 10.88
CA VAL A 27 5.94 13.76 12.33
C VAL A 27 5.07 12.79 13.09
N LEU A 28 5.63 12.16 14.12
CA LEU A 28 5.00 11.18 15.01
C LEU A 28 4.54 9.88 14.34
N MET A 29 4.95 9.58 13.12
CA MET A 29 4.73 8.24 12.52
C MET A 29 5.64 7.22 13.22
N ALA A 30 5.21 6.79 14.40
CA ALA A 30 5.96 5.87 15.26
C ALA A 30 5.93 4.44 14.71
N HIS A 31 7.06 3.73 14.78
CA HIS A 31 7.20 2.35 14.33
C HIS A 31 8.03 1.53 15.31
N VAL A 32 7.63 0.29 15.55
CA VAL A 32 8.48 -0.71 16.21
C VAL A 32 9.50 -1.23 15.21
N GLN A 33 10.77 -1.24 15.57
CA GLN A 33 11.82 -1.79 14.72
C GLN A 33 11.99 -3.28 15.02
N ASN A 34 11.75 -4.13 14.03
CA ASN A 34 11.84 -5.58 14.19
C ASN A 34 13.28 -6.11 14.09
N GLU A 35 14.17 -5.31 13.54
CA GLU A 35 15.59 -5.60 13.36
C GLU A 35 16.43 -4.50 13.99
N GLU A 36 17.72 -4.79 14.21
CA GLU A 36 18.67 -3.76 14.59
C GLU A 36 18.74 -2.65 13.54
N CYS A 37 18.85 -1.41 13.95
CA CYS A 37 18.79 -0.29 13.04
C CYS A 37 19.73 0.87 13.42
N TYR A 38 20.13 1.61 12.41
CA TYR A 38 20.68 2.96 12.55
C TYR A 38 19.56 3.98 12.34
N VAL A 39 19.61 5.09 13.04
CA VAL A 39 18.58 6.15 12.91
C VAL A 39 19.18 7.46 12.46
N ALA A 40 18.43 8.19 11.59
CA ALA A 40 18.82 9.52 11.17
C ALA A 40 18.65 10.55 12.31
N HIS A 41 19.34 11.67 12.21
CA HIS A 41 19.39 12.74 13.22
C HIS A 41 18.01 13.26 13.70
N GLN A 42 16.97 13.16 12.87
CA GLN A 42 15.64 13.69 13.19
C GLN A 42 14.63 12.61 13.61
N ILE A 43 15.15 11.49 14.11
CA ILE A 43 14.33 10.39 14.62
C ILE A 43 14.66 10.17 16.08
N ALA A 44 13.66 10.27 16.95
CA ALA A 44 13.81 9.85 18.34
C ALA A 44 13.69 8.33 18.45
N VAL A 45 14.50 7.73 19.33
CA VAL A 45 14.40 6.32 19.69
C VAL A 45 13.87 6.23 21.11
N LEU A 46 12.77 5.50 21.27
CA LEU A 46 12.15 5.23 22.57
C LEU A 46 12.42 3.78 22.93
N THR A 47 13.05 3.59 24.09
CA THR A 47 13.26 2.27 24.68
C THR A 47 12.31 2.13 25.86
N PRO A 48 11.46 1.09 25.92
CA PRO A 48 10.60 0.87 27.07
C PRO A 48 11.41 0.76 28.36
N LYS A 49 10.89 1.32 29.46
CA LYS A 49 11.53 1.22 30.80
C LYS A 49 11.25 -0.12 31.48
N ALA A 50 10.18 -0.79 31.08
CA ALA A 50 9.81 -2.12 31.52
C ALA A 50 9.71 -3.05 30.28
N GLU A 51 9.70 -4.36 30.52
CA GLU A 51 9.46 -5.32 29.46
C GLU A 51 8.06 -5.10 28.85
N MET A 52 7.98 -5.02 27.52
CA MET A 52 6.76 -4.83 26.75
C MET A 52 6.71 -5.81 25.60
N GLY A 53 5.56 -6.46 25.44
CA GLY A 53 5.25 -7.26 24.27
C GLY A 53 5.10 -6.43 22.99
N LEU A 54 5.05 -7.09 21.84
CA LEU A 54 4.89 -6.41 20.54
C LEU A 54 3.55 -5.68 20.47
N GLY A 55 2.45 -6.28 20.94
CA GLY A 55 1.13 -5.67 20.97
C GLY A 55 1.11 -4.35 21.74
N GLU A 56 1.71 -4.33 22.93
CA GLU A 56 1.81 -3.12 23.76
C GLU A 56 2.62 -2.01 23.06
N LYS A 57 3.76 -2.37 22.45
CA LYS A 57 4.59 -1.42 21.68
C LYS A 57 3.82 -0.82 20.50
N LEU A 58 3.06 -1.64 19.78
CA LEU A 58 2.21 -1.19 18.67
C LEU A 58 1.09 -0.28 19.16
N PHE A 59 0.45 -0.61 20.29
CA PHE A 59 -0.55 0.25 20.93
C PHE A 59 0.04 1.63 21.24
N TYR A 60 1.21 1.70 21.85
CA TYR A 60 1.84 2.99 22.12
C TYR A 60 2.28 3.73 20.85
N CYS A 61 2.69 3.03 19.80
CA CYS A 61 2.90 3.65 18.49
C CYS A 61 1.62 4.32 17.97
N MET A 62 0.48 3.64 18.06
CA MET A 62 -0.82 4.21 17.66
C MET A 62 -1.20 5.42 18.51
N CYS A 63 -0.98 5.37 19.84
CA CYS A 63 -1.22 6.50 20.74
C CYS A 63 -0.35 7.72 20.39
N ILE A 64 0.92 7.50 20.05
CA ILE A 64 1.82 8.57 19.60
C ILE A 64 1.32 9.15 18.27
N GLN A 65 0.99 8.32 17.30
CA GLN A 65 0.49 8.74 15.99
C GLN A 65 -0.82 9.54 16.07
N LYS A 66 -1.71 9.20 17.00
CA LYS A 66 -2.96 9.94 17.23
C LYS A 66 -2.73 11.40 17.63
N ASN A 67 -1.54 11.76 18.10
CA ASN A 67 -1.16 13.15 18.40
C ASN A 67 -0.61 13.90 17.17
N ALA A 68 -0.45 13.25 16.00
CA ALA A 68 0.16 13.87 14.81
C ALA A 68 -0.58 15.12 14.32
N TYR A 69 -1.91 15.20 14.50
CA TYR A 69 -2.72 16.37 14.12
C TYR A 69 -2.28 17.68 14.79
N ARG A 70 -1.52 17.60 15.91
CA ARG A 70 -0.99 18.77 16.65
C ARG A 70 0.24 19.37 15.99
N PHE A 71 0.82 18.69 14.98
CA PHE A 71 2.08 19.02 14.35
C PHE A 71 1.90 19.21 12.84
N ASN A 72 2.75 20.03 12.24
CA ASN A 72 2.79 20.28 10.81
C ASN A 72 4.21 20.71 10.41
N TYR A 73 4.42 21.10 9.15
CA TYR A 73 5.72 21.50 8.63
C TYR A 73 6.42 22.58 9.46
N GLY A 74 5.68 23.54 10.02
CA GLY A 74 6.22 24.61 10.89
C GLY A 74 6.22 24.28 12.39
N ARG A 75 5.62 23.16 12.79
CA ARG A 75 5.47 22.75 14.20
C ARG A 75 5.98 21.34 14.41
N GLN A 76 7.29 21.22 14.61
CA GLN A 76 8.00 19.97 14.79
C GLN A 76 7.86 19.43 16.22
N ALA A 77 8.10 18.12 16.42
CA ALA A 77 7.94 17.46 17.71
C ALA A 77 9.22 17.36 18.56
N ASP A 78 10.36 17.88 18.07
CA ASP A 78 11.70 17.72 18.68
C ASP A 78 11.77 18.16 20.16
N ARG A 79 11.11 19.25 20.53
CA ARG A 79 11.08 19.76 21.91
C ARG A 79 9.89 19.29 22.72
N THR A 80 8.85 18.79 22.08
CA THR A 80 7.54 18.54 22.69
C THR A 80 7.17 17.06 22.73
N LEU A 81 7.95 16.18 22.10
CA LEU A 81 7.69 14.73 22.14
C LEU A 81 7.54 14.21 23.58
N ARG A 82 8.42 14.66 24.48
CA ARG A 82 8.41 14.26 25.90
C ARG A 82 7.14 14.71 26.67
N ASN A 83 6.39 15.65 26.11
CA ASN A 83 5.18 16.22 26.73
C ASN A 83 3.90 15.58 26.17
N ILE A 84 4.04 14.58 25.30
CA ILE A 84 2.88 13.81 24.82
C ILE A 84 2.44 12.89 25.95
N ILE A 85 1.19 13.08 26.38
CA ILE A 85 0.58 12.22 27.39
C ILE A 85 0.12 10.94 26.71
N LEU A 86 0.56 9.81 27.20
CA LEU A 86 0.17 8.48 26.78
C LEU A 86 -0.66 7.82 27.90
N PRO A 87 -1.52 6.84 27.56
CA PRO A 87 -2.22 6.08 28.57
C PRO A 87 -1.26 5.39 29.55
N ASP A 88 -1.59 5.42 30.84
CA ASP A 88 -0.80 4.73 31.88
C ASP A 88 -0.99 3.20 31.83
N THR A 89 -2.14 2.76 31.29
CA THR A 89 -2.50 1.35 31.19
C THR A 89 -2.81 0.98 29.75
N VAL A 90 -2.45 -0.23 29.39
CA VAL A 90 -2.80 -0.83 28.10
C VAL A 90 -4.15 -1.53 28.22
N PRO A 91 -5.12 -1.30 27.30
CA PRO A 91 -6.42 -1.96 27.33
C PRO A 91 -6.30 -3.47 27.15
N GLU A 92 -7.23 -4.22 27.76
CA GLU A 92 -7.23 -5.69 27.76
C GLU A 92 -7.23 -6.30 26.35
N TRP A 93 -7.98 -5.72 25.41
CA TRP A 93 -8.04 -6.17 24.02
C TRP A 93 -6.68 -6.21 23.31
N VAL A 94 -5.69 -5.43 23.78
CA VAL A 94 -4.33 -5.43 23.20
C VAL A 94 -3.62 -6.75 23.52
N TYR A 95 -3.88 -7.33 24.67
CA TYR A 95 -3.33 -8.62 25.07
C TYR A 95 -4.04 -9.80 24.40
N GLU A 96 -5.29 -9.60 24.01
CA GLU A 96 -6.08 -10.58 23.28
C GLU A 96 -5.82 -10.55 21.77
N ALA A 97 -5.26 -9.44 21.28
CA ALA A 97 -4.95 -9.28 19.86
C ALA A 97 -3.83 -10.23 19.42
N GLU A 98 -4.12 -11.08 18.46
CA GLU A 98 -3.09 -11.87 17.77
C GLU A 98 -2.20 -10.95 16.92
N VAL A 99 -1.04 -10.60 17.47
CA VAL A 99 -0.04 -9.82 16.77
C VAL A 99 1.05 -10.77 16.31
N GLU A 100 1.00 -11.16 15.05
CA GLU A 100 2.11 -11.89 14.45
C GLU A 100 3.33 -10.95 14.30
N PRO A 101 4.53 -11.34 14.83
CA PRO A 101 5.74 -10.61 14.53
C PRO A 101 5.94 -10.63 13.01
N ILE A 102 6.21 -9.47 12.43
CA ILE A 102 6.64 -9.42 11.03
C ILE A 102 7.90 -10.28 10.96
N ALA A 103 7.83 -11.42 10.29
CA ALA A 103 8.98 -12.30 10.16
C ALA A 103 10.15 -11.53 9.54
N THR A 104 11.33 -11.96 9.90
CA THR A 104 12.57 -11.51 9.25
C THR A 104 12.38 -11.56 7.73
N MET A 105 12.75 -10.49 7.06
CA MET A 105 12.67 -10.41 5.61
C MET A 105 13.26 -11.66 4.97
N ASN A 106 12.53 -12.28 4.04
CA ASN A 106 13.14 -13.24 3.14
C ASN A 106 14.40 -12.63 2.53
N LYS A 107 15.46 -13.43 2.33
CA LYS A 107 16.63 -12.98 1.60
C LYS A 107 16.15 -12.33 0.30
N ARG A 108 16.76 -11.19 -0.06
CA ARG A 108 16.45 -10.49 -1.31
C ARG A 108 16.41 -11.50 -2.44
N SER A 109 15.33 -11.48 -3.21
CA SER A 109 15.21 -12.32 -4.38
C SER A 109 16.41 -12.12 -5.31
N GLU A 110 16.98 -13.21 -5.79
CA GLU A 110 17.96 -13.20 -6.88
C GLU A 110 17.29 -13.02 -8.26
N MET A 111 15.95 -12.90 -8.29
CA MET A 111 15.23 -12.69 -9.54
C MET A 111 15.46 -11.27 -10.05
N GLU A 112 16.13 -11.16 -11.17
CA GLU A 112 16.37 -9.88 -11.85
C GLU A 112 15.22 -9.51 -12.78
N LEU A 113 14.89 -8.21 -12.79
CA LEU A 113 13.96 -7.62 -13.76
C LEU A 113 14.74 -7.13 -14.97
N ASN A 114 14.77 -7.90 -16.04
CA ASN A 114 15.33 -7.43 -17.31
C ASN A 114 14.23 -6.78 -18.16
N ILE A 115 14.00 -5.48 -17.92
CA ILE A 115 12.93 -4.70 -18.57
C ILE A 115 13.14 -4.58 -20.10
N GLU A 116 14.36 -4.75 -20.59
CA GLU A 116 14.66 -4.68 -22.03
C GLU A 116 14.05 -5.84 -22.81
N LEU A 117 13.81 -6.97 -22.15
CA LEU A 117 13.20 -8.16 -22.74
C LEU A 117 11.65 -8.16 -22.63
N TRP A 118 11.07 -7.14 -22.02
CA TRP A 118 9.62 -7.06 -21.89
C TRP A 118 8.96 -6.65 -23.19
N MET A 119 7.82 -7.28 -23.50
CA MET A 119 7.05 -6.97 -24.71
C MET A 119 5.89 -6.01 -24.39
N ASP A 120 5.41 -5.37 -25.44
CA ASP A 120 4.32 -4.40 -25.41
C ASP A 120 2.95 -5.09 -25.52
N TYR A 121 2.02 -4.76 -24.63
CA TYR A 121 0.65 -5.29 -24.64
C TYR A 121 -0.35 -4.16 -24.49
N TYR A 122 -1.40 -4.18 -25.30
CA TYR A 122 -2.54 -3.29 -25.09
C TYR A 122 -3.36 -3.76 -23.89
N LEU A 123 -3.81 -2.83 -23.05
CA LEU A 123 -4.65 -3.16 -21.90
C LEU A 123 -5.95 -3.85 -22.34
N LYS A 124 -6.52 -3.47 -23.50
CA LYS A 124 -7.73 -4.12 -24.07
C LYS A 124 -7.54 -5.61 -24.41
N ASP A 125 -6.31 -6.03 -24.67
CA ASP A 125 -6.02 -7.44 -25.02
C ASP A 125 -5.88 -8.30 -23.75
N LEU A 126 -5.56 -7.67 -22.64
CA LEU A 126 -5.41 -8.30 -21.32
C LEU A 126 -6.69 -8.29 -20.49
N PHE A 127 -7.53 -7.24 -20.65
CA PHE A 127 -8.65 -6.99 -19.75
C PHE A 127 -9.96 -6.73 -20.47
N ASP A 128 -11.05 -7.13 -19.83
CA ASP A 128 -12.38 -6.59 -20.03
C ASP A 128 -12.60 -5.41 -19.08
N PHE A 129 -13.28 -4.38 -19.56
CA PHE A 129 -13.42 -3.12 -18.84
C PHE A 129 -14.86 -2.85 -18.49
N GLU A 130 -15.07 -2.45 -17.24
CA GLU A 130 -16.33 -1.89 -16.78
C GLU A 130 -16.11 -0.49 -16.21
N LYS A 131 -17.13 0.35 -16.31
CA LYS A 131 -17.13 1.68 -15.73
C LYS A 131 -17.90 1.69 -14.41
N GLY A 132 -17.35 2.36 -13.38
CA GLY A 132 -18.07 2.61 -12.15
C GLY A 132 -19.30 3.49 -12.35
N LYS A 133 -20.17 3.55 -11.34
CA LYS A 133 -21.42 4.31 -11.34
C LYS A 133 -21.39 5.43 -10.33
N ARG A 134 -21.97 6.55 -10.71
CA ARG A 134 -22.11 7.69 -9.81
C ARG A 134 -23.06 7.35 -8.67
N LEU A 135 -22.61 7.65 -7.45
CA LEU A 135 -23.41 7.67 -6.24
C LEU A 135 -23.25 9.05 -5.61
N THR A 136 -24.35 9.72 -5.32
CA THR A 136 -24.27 11.04 -4.69
C THR A 136 -24.18 10.90 -3.18
N LYS A 137 -23.71 11.95 -2.50
CA LYS A 137 -23.58 11.91 -1.03
C LYS A 137 -24.93 11.70 -0.32
N GLU A 138 -26.00 12.15 -0.95
CA GLU A 138 -27.35 12.04 -0.42
C GLU A 138 -27.90 10.61 -0.49
N ASP A 139 -27.38 9.81 -1.44
CA ASP A 139 -27.78 8.43 -1.66
C ASP A 139 -26.88 7.43 -0.87
N ILE A 140 -25.86 7.91 -0.18
CA ILE A 140 -24.95 7.06 0.59
C ILE A 140 -25.59 6.70 1.92
N ILE A 141 -25.86 5.43 2.11
CA ILE A 141 -26.26 4.83 3.40
C ILE A 141 -25.06 4.08 3.96
N PRO A 142 -24.62 4.36 5.22
CA PRO A 142 -23.54 3.61 5.84
C PRO A 142 -23.85 2.10 5.92
N GLY A 143 -22.86 1.25 5.62
CA GLY A 143 -23.00 -0.19 5.58
C GLY A 143 -21.65 -0.91 5.56
N ASP A 144 -21.59 -2.11 4.97
CA ASP A 144 -20.40 -2.98 5.00
C ASP A 144 -19.69 -3.13 3.67
N VAL A 145 -20.29 -2.71 2.56
CA VAL A 145 -19.71 -2.83 1.22
C VAL A 145 -18.72 -1.68 0.97
N ASN A 146 -17.52 -2.01 0.52
CA ASN A 146 -16.50 -1.02 0.20
C ASN A 146 -16.95 -0.10 -0.94
N PHE A 147 -16.95 1.21 -0.72
CA PHE A 147 -17.17 2.22 -1.76
C PHE A 147 -15.83 2.79 -2.20
N LEU A 148 -15.48 2.52 -3.47
CA LEU A 148 -14.23 2.98 -4.06
C LEU A 148 -14.42 4.35 -4.70
N GLY A 149 -13.56 5.28 -4.30
CA GLY A 149 -13.44 6.61 -4.88
C GLY A 149 -12.07 6.80 -5.54
N ALA A 150 -11.93 7.88 -6.30
CA ALA A 150 -10.66 8.19 -6.99
C ALA A 150 -9.62 8.82 -6.03
N ILE A 151 -9.29 8.11 -4.96
CA ILE A 151 -8.26 8.45 -3.96
C ILE A 151 -6.98 7.65 -4.21
N CYS A 152 -5.88 8.02 -3.54
CA CYS A 152 -4.55 7.42 -3.76
C CYS A 152 -4.09 6.47 -2.65
N ASP A 153 -4.90 6.27 -1.62
CA ASP A 153 -4.60 5.49 -0.42
C ASP A 153 -5.73 4.51 -0.07
N ASN A 154 -5.59 3.81 1.04
CA ASN A 154 -6.59 2.89 1.60
C ASN A 154 -7.21 1.93 0.56
N ASN A 155 -6.42 1.36 -0.33
CA ASN A 155 -6.86 0.49 -1.44
C ASN A 155 -8.00 1.10 -2.29
N GLY A 156 -8.08 2.44 -2.39
CA GLY A 156 -9.16 3.16 -3.07
C GLY A 156 -10.47 3.25 -2.28
N ILE A 157 -10.55 2.67 -1.09
CA ILE A 157 -11.76 2.64 -0.25
C ILE A 157 -11.94 4.00 0.42
N ARG A 158 -12.98 4.74 -0.01
CA ARG A 158 -13.35 6.04 0.55
C ARG A 158 -14.20 5.91 1.81
N GLU A 159 -15.15 4.99 1.79
CA GLU A 159 -16.10 4.71 2.87
C GLU A 159 -16.76 3.34 2.66
N LYS A 160 -17.60 2.91 3.59
CA LYS A 160 -18.42 1.71 3.43
C LYS A 160 -19.89 2.08 3.35
N ILE A 161 -20.62 1.39 2.46
CA ILE A 161 -22.02 1.70 2.14
C ILE A 161 -22.89 0.46 2.21
N GLU A 162 -24.20 0.65 2.37
CA GLU A 162 -25.22 -0.37 2.16
C GLU A 162 -25.64 -0.35 0.68
N THR A 163 -25.60 -1.49 0.00
CA THR A 163 -26.02 -1.63 -1.39
C THR A 163 -26.21 -3.09 -1.79
N ASP A 164 -27.17 -3.36 -2.66
CA ASP A 164 -27.38 -4.65 -3.32
C ASP A 164 -26.67 -4.74 -4.68
N ILE A 165 -26.10 -3.63 -5.15
CA ILE A 165 -25.38 -3.55 -6.42
C ILE A 165 -23.88 -3.44 -6.13
N PHE A 166 -23.10 -4.36 -6.68
CA PHE A 166 -21.65 -4.36 -6.52
C PHE A 166 -20.95 -4.97 -7.74
N TRP A 167 -19.67 -4.66 -7.84
CA TRP A 167 -18.74 -5.29 -8.78
C TRP A 167 -18.10 -6.51 -8.14
N GLU A 168 -17.86 -7.53 -8.95
CA GLU A 168 -17.24 -8.77 -8.51
C GLU A 168 -15.77 -8.55 -8.13
N PRO A 169 -15.26 -9.31 -7.16
CA PRO A 169 -13.84 -9.24 -6.75
C PRO A 169 -12.92 -9.85 -7.82
N ASN A 170 -11.63 -9.97 -7.47
CA ASN A 170 -10.56 -10.46 -8.33
C ASN A 170 -10.38 -9.63 -9.61
N CYS A 171 -10.27 -8.32 -9.42
CA CYS A 171 -10.10 -7.36 -10.50
C CYS A 171 -9.10 -6.26 -10.10
N ILE A 172 -8.68 -5.47 -11.08
CA ILE A 172 -7.89 -4.26 -10.89
C ILE A 172 -8.81 -3.06 -11.09
N THR A 173 -8.80 -2.12 -10.13
CA THR A 173 -9.47 -0.82 -10.30
C THR A 173 -8.44 0.25 -10.65
N VAL A 174 -8.80 1.16 -11.57
CA VAL A 174 -7.91 2.24 -12.01
C VAL A 174 -8.68 3.56 -12.02
N ASN A 175 -8.17 4.54 -11.33
CA ASN A 175 -8.74 5.89 -11.31
C ASN A 175 -8.47 6.60 -12.63
N TYR A 176 -9.52 7.04 -13.35
CA TYR A 176 -9.35 7.82 -14.57
C TYR A 176 -9.47 9.33 -14.36
N ASN A 177 -10.00 9.75 -13.21
CA ASN A 177 -10.15 11.14 -12.76
C ASN A 177 -9.69 11.22 -11.29
N GLY A 178 -9.59 12.42 -10.69
CA GLY A 178 -9.05 12.59 -9.33
C GLY A 178 -7.57 12.19 -9.27
N SER A 179 -7.23 11.18 -8.47
CA SER A 179 -5.87 10.59 -8.41
C SER A 179 -5.63 9.70 -9.63
N VAL A 180 -5.46 10.31 -10.81
CA VAL A 180 -5.40 9.62 -12.10
C VAL A 180 -4.26 8.61 -12.14
N GLY A 181 -4.57 7.38 -12.58
CA GLY A 181 -3.61 6.29 -12.74
C GLY A 181 -3.24 5.56 -11.44
N GLU A 182 -3.83 5.93 -10.31
CA GLU A 182 -3.78 5.07 -9.15
C GLU A 182 -4.61 3.81 -9.41
N ALA A 183 -4.04 2.65 -9.06
CA ALA A 183 -4.62 1.35 -9.32
C ALA A 183 -4.51 0.46 -8.10
N PHE A 184 -5.52 -0.40 -7.89
CA PHE A 184 -5.64 -1.27 -6.73
C PHE A 184 -6.23 -2.63 -7.11
N TYR A 185 -5.82 -3.68 -6.40
CA TYR A 185 -6.44 -5.01 -6.49
C TYR A 185 -7.60 -5.11 -5.52
N GLN A 186 -8.73 -5.61 -5.98
CA GLN A 186 -9.93 -5.80 -5.17
C GLN A 186 -10.19 -7.29 -4.97
N ASP A 187 -10.12 -7.72 -3.72
CA ASP A 187 -10.32 -9.12 -3.29
C ASP A 187 -11.73 -9.39 -2.74
N LYS A 188 -12.54 -8.33 -2.58
CA LYS A 188 -13.91 -8.38 -2.06
C LYS A 188 -14.85 -7.63 -2.99
N PRO A 189 -16.15 -7.94 -2.97
CA PRO A 189 -17.16 -7.15 -3.67
C PRO A 189 -17.14 -5.68 -3.21
N PHE A 190 -17.41 -4.76 -4.13
CA PHE A 190 -17.31 -3.33 -3.89
C PHE A 190 -18.26 -2.53 -4.80
N TRP A 191 -18.51 -1.28 -4.45
CA TRP A 191 -19.07 -0.29 -5.35
C TRP A 191 -17.96 0.58 -5.93
N ALA A 192 -17.90 0.70 -7.27
CA ALA A 192 -16.98 1.62 -7.94
C ALA A 192 -17.68 2.94 -8.28
N SER A 193 -17.11 4.08 -7.85
CA SER A 193 -17.58 5.40 -8.27
C SER A 193 -17.38 5.63 -9.77
N ASP A 194 -18.09 6.59 -10.35
CA ASP A 194 -17.99 6.95 -11.77
C ASP A 194 -16.59 7.47 -12.19
N ASP A 195 -15.69 7.74 -11.26
CA ASP A 195 -14.30 8.13 -11.51
C ASP A 195 -13.31 6.94 -11.51
N VAL A 196 -13.82 5.72 -11.36
CA VAL A 196 -13.04 4.48 -11.31
C VAL A 196 -13.44 3.55 -12.44
N ASN A 197 -12.47 3.00 -13.15
CA ASN A 197 -12.66 1.92 -14.12
C ASN A 197 -12.26 0.58 -13.48
N VAL A 198 -12.98 -0.48 -13.80
CA VAL A 198 -12.76 -1.85 -13.31
C VAL A 198 -12.25 -2.71 -14.47
N LEU A 199 -11.16 -3.43 -14.24
CA LEU A 199 -10.44 -4.25 -15.21
C LEU A 199 -10.49 -5.70 -14.74
N TYR A 200 -11.23 -6.54 -15.46
CA TYR A 200 -11.29 -7.98 -15.27
C TYR A 200 -10.34 -8.69 -16.24
N ALA A 201 -9.66 -9.71 -15.78
CA ALA A 201 -8.83 -10.55 -16.67
C ALA A 201 -9.66 -11.14 -17.82
N LYS A 202 -9.09 -11.14 -19.04
CA LYS A 202 -9.66 -11.89 -20.16
C LYS A 202 -9.69 -13.38 -19.82
N LYS A 203 -10.66 -14.14 -20.37
CA LYS A 203 -10.88 -15.56 -20.08
C LYS A 203 -9.69 -16.48 -20.39
N TRP A 204 -8.70 -16.01 -21.16
CA TRP A 204 -7.55 -16.80 -21.56
C TRP A 204 -6.41 -16.82 -20.54
N TRP A 205 -6.49 -16.01 -19.47
CA TRP A 205 -5.53 -16.01 -18.37
C TRP A 205 -6.20 -15.83 -17.01
N MET A 206 -5.52 -16.25 -15.95
CA MET A 206 -6.05 -16.20 -14.59
C MET A 206 -5.35 -15.13 -13.77
N MET A 207 -6.12 -14.13 -13.31
CA MET A 207 -5.64 -13.14 -12.35
C MET A 207 -5.61 -13.75 -10.95
N ASN A 208 -4.54 -13.46 -10.23
CA ASN A 208 -4.46 -13.61 -8.80
C ASN A 208 -3.83 -12.34 -8.20
N LYS A 209 -3.87 -12.18 -6.89
CA LYS A 209 -3.39 -10.96 -6.23
C LYS A 209 -1.92 -10.64 -6.55
N TYR A 210 -1.06 -11.64 -6.73
CA TYR A 210 0.37 -11.43 -6.98
C TYR A 210 0.65 -10.89 -8.39
N ASN A 211 0.13 -11.55 -9.42
CA ASN A 211 0.31 -11.06 -10.78
C ASN A 211 -0.45 -9.73 -10.99
N ALA A 212 -1.59 -9.53 -10.32
CA ALA A 212 -2.29 -8.26 -10.31
C ALA A 212 -1.44 -7.13 -9.72
N LEU A 213 -0.76 -7.34 -8.57
CA LEU A 213 0.11 -6.34 -7.95
C LEU A 213 1.31 -5.97 -8.82
N PHE A 214 1.88 -6.95 -9.55
CA PHE A 214 2.91 -6.68 -10.54
C PHE A 214 2.39 -5.76 -11.63
N ILE A 215 1.25 -6.10 -12.25
CA ILE A 215 0.61 -5.32 -13.31
C ILE A 215 0.20 -3.93 -12.81
N ILE A 216 -0.35 -3.83 -11.60
CA ILE A 216 -0.67 -2.55 -10.95
C ILE A 216 0.56 -1.66 -10.87
N THR A 217 1.71 -2.21 -10.49
CA THR A 217 2.95 -1.44 -10.42
C THR A 217 3.33 -0.88 -11.79
N VAL A 218 3.19 -1.67 -12.84
CA VAL A 218 3.45 -1.22 -14.22
C VAL A 218 2.42 -0.18 -14.69
N ILE A 219 1.14 -0.37 -14.38
CA ILE A 219 0.08 0.62 -14.66
C ILE A 219 0.39 1.95 -13.98
N LYS A 220 0.72 1.92 -12.68
CA LYS A 220 1.08 3.10 -11.90
C LYS A 220 2.36 3.78 -12.43
N ALA A 221 3.33 3.03 -12.92
CA ALA A 221 4.52 3.58 -13.56
C ALA A 221 4.18 4.40 -14.84
N ASN A 222 3.07 4.10 -15.50
CA ASN A 222 2.60 4.83 -16.69
C ASN A 222 1.76 6.08 -16.38
N LYS A 223 1.38 6.32 -15.13
CA LYS A 223 0.50 7.44 -14.74
C LYS A 223 1.07 8.83 -15.05
N TYR A 224 2.41 8.98 -15.17
CA TYR A 224 3.04 10.26 -15.54
C TYR A 224 2.54 10.83 -16.87
N ARG A 225 1.99 9.99 -17.74
CA ARG A 225 1.41 10.37 -19.04
C ARG A 225 0.07 11.08 -18.91
N PHE A 226 -0.56 11.02 -17.73
CA PHE A 226 -1.90 11.48 -17.45
C PHE A 226 -1.92 12.43 -16.24
N SER A 227 -2.93 13.28 -16.17
CA SER A 227 -3.09 14.25 -15.10
C SER A 227 -4.55 14.72 -15.03
N TYR A 228 -4.88 15.60 -14.09
CA TYR A 228 -6.24 16.19 -14.01
C TYR A 228 -6.69 16.84 -15.34
N GLY A 229 -5.82 17.54 -16.04
CA GLY A 229 -6.08 18.12 -17.36
C GLY A 229 -5.97 17.11 -18.53
N ARG A 230 -5.47 15.93 -18.30
CA ARG A 230 -5.25 14.86 -19.28
C ARG A 230 -5.74 13.53 -18.71
N LYS A 231 -7.04 13.42 -18.51
CA LYS A 231 -7.68 12.24 -17.92
C LYS A 231 -7.37 10.96 -18.70
N TRP A 232 -7.22 9.87 -17.97
CA TRP A 232 -7.05 8.54 -18.55
C TRP A 232 -8.40 7.89 -18.79
N THR A 233 -9.18 8.44 -19.73
CA THR A 233 -10.52 7.95 -20.05
C THR A 233 -10.50 6.47 -20.45
N LEU A 234 -11.66 5.81 -20.37
CA LEU A 234 -11.81 4.38 -20.67
C LEU A 234 -11.22 4.01 -22.05
N ASP A 235 -11.52 4.82 -23.09
CA ASP A 235 -11.03 4.56 -24.44
C ASP A 235 -9.51 4.70 -24.54
N LYS A 236 -8.94 5.73 -23.91
CA LYS A 236 -7.48 5.89 -23.84
C LYS A 236 -6.83 4.77 -23.02
N MET A 237 -7.51 4.28 -21.99
CA MET A 237 -7.01 3.19 -21.16
C MET A 237 -6.96 1.89 -21.95
N LYS A 238 -8.00 1.57 -22.70
CA LYS A 238 -8.04 0.40 -23.60
C LYS A 238 -6.89 0.40 -24.61
N GLU A 239 -6.59 1.54 -25.20
CA GLU A 239 -5.52 1.73 -26.19
C GLU A 239 -4.14 1.99 -25.56
N SER A 240 -4.04 1.98 -24.25
CA SER A 240 -2.75 2.13 -23.58
C SER A 240 -1.95 0.85 -23.65
N ILE A 241 -0.66 1.03 -23.89
CA ILE A 241 0.33 -0.06 -23.95
C ILE A 241 1.09 -0.08 -22.63
N ILE A 242 1.25 -1.27 -22.08
CA ILE A 242 2.13 -1.56 -20.94
C ILE A 242 3.17 -2.60 -21.36
N LYS A 243 4.36 -2.53 -20.76
CA LYS A 243 5.40 -3.55 -20.96
C LYS A 243 5.31 -4.59 -19.84
N LEU A 244 5.32 -5.87 -20.22
CA LEU A 244 5.29 -6.99 -19.27
C LEU A 244 6.34 -8.04 -19.64
N PRO A 245 6.86 -8.80 -18.64
CA PRO A 245 7.63 -10.00 -18.88
C PRO A 245 6.89 -10.95 -19.79
N SER A 246 7.58 -11.56 -20.72
CA SER A 246 6.98 -12.38 -21.79
C SER A 246 7.65 -13.73 -21.89
N LYS A 247 6.86 -14.76 -22.23
CA LYS A 247 7.33 -16.09 -22.62
C LYS A 247 7.89 -16.05 -24.05
N ASP A 248 8.58 -17.10 -24.43
CA ASP A 248 9.15 -17.25 -25.78
C ASP A 248 8.08 -17.23 -26.90
N ASP A 249 6.84 -17.60 -26.59
CA ASP A 249 5.70 -17.56 -27.52
C ASP A 249 5.08 -16.16 -27.66
N GLY A 250 5.62 -15.16 -26.97
CA GLY A 250 5.13 -13.78 -26.99
C GLY A 250 3.94 -13.51 -26.07
N THR A 251 3.51 -14.47 -25.26
CA THR A 251 2.46 -14.24 -24.26
C THR A 251 3.04 -13.66 -22.96
N PRO A 252 2.28 -12.88 -22.17
CA PRO A 252 2.73 -12.41 -20.87
C PRO A 252 3.08 -13.55 -19.92
N ASP A 253 4.19 -13.48 -19.22
CA ASP A 253 4.60 -14.47 -18.22
C ASP A 253 4.00 -14.14 -16.84
N PHE A 254 2.71 -14.46 -16.66
CA PHE A 254 2.01 -14.24 -15.39
C PHE A 254 2.59 -15.07 -14.23
N GLU A 255 3.19 -16.22 -14.52
CA GLU A 255 3.84 -17.06 -13.51
C GLU A 255 5.13 -16.42 -13.01
N PHE A 256 5.92 -15.80 -13.88
CA PHE A 256 7.07 -15.01 -13.49
C PHE A 256 6.64 -13.84 -12.60
N MET A 257 5.60 -13.09 -12.99
CA MET A 257 5.08 -11.95 -12.21
C MET A 257 4.68 -12.39 -10.80
N GLU A 258 3.97 -13.50 -10.67
CA GLU A 258 3.57 -14.08 -9.39
C GLU A 258 4.79 -14.46 -8.54
N ARG A 259 5.72 -15.24 -9.12
CA ARG A 259 6.95 -15.66 -8.41
C ARG A 259 7.78 -14.47 -7.98
N PHE A 260 7.87 -13.44 -8.83
CA PHE A 260 8.62 -12.23 -8.52
C PHE A 260 8.03 -11.51 -7.30
N ILE A 261 6.72 -11.26 -7.27
CA ILE A 261 6.07 -10.61 -6.12
C ILE A 261 6.22 -11.44 -4.84
N LYS A 262 6.01 -12.77 -4.92
CA LYS A 262 6.23 -13.67 -3.77
C LYS A 262 7.66 -13.68 -3.26
N SER A 263 8.64 -13.44 -4.12
CA SER A 263 10.07 -13.42 -3.77
C SER A 263 10.51 -12.10 -3.15
N LEU A 264 9.71 -11.05 -3.22
CA LEU A 264 10.00 -9.78 -2.56
C LEU A 264 9.96 -9.93 -1.04
N PRO A 265 10.69 -9.09 -0.29
CA PRO A 265 10.57 -9.04 1.16
C PRO A 265 9.10 -8.88 1.55
N TYR A 266 8.58 -9.82 2.35
CA TYR A 266 7.18 -9.92 2.78
C TYR A 266 6.16 -10.23 1.66
N GLY A 267 6.61 -10.56 0.44
CA GLY A 267 5.73 -10.90 -0.68
C GLY A 267 4.88 -12.16 -0.45
N ASP A 268 5.33 -13.05 0.42
CA ASP A 268 4.63 -14.26 0.86
C ASP A 268 3.47 -13.99 1.84
N ARG A 269 3.36 -12.74 2.33
CA ARG A 269 2.39 -12.32 3.36
C ARG A 269 1.33 -11.35 2.87
N ILE A 270 1.31 -11.12 1.59
CA ILE A 270 0.31 -10.25 0.95
C ILE A 270 -1.04 -10.97 0.84
#